data_4ad94210659234473c694f2ab442d0c0
#
_entry.id   4ad94210659234473c694f2ab442d0c0
#
_cell.length_a   1.000
_cell.length_b   1.000
_cell.length_c   1.000
_cell.angle_alpha   90.00
_cell.angle_beta   90.00
_cell.angle_gamma   90.00
#
_symmetry.space_group_name_H-M   'P 1'
#
loop_
_entity.id
_entity.type
_entity.pdbx_description
1 polymer ?
#
loop_
_entity_poly.entity_id
_entity_poly.type
_entity_poly.pdbx_seq_one_letter_code
_entity_poly.pdbx_strand_id
1 'polypeptide(L)'
;MRRIAVLDAPSNLGLRPPTPTSVPGCAKAPGALRDHNLVARLSARDAGCLTPPRFDPGDWMPGDGVSQAREIARYTIRLADRIGTILDGGEFPLVLGGDCSVTLGSALALNRLGDEIGQRMGLVYIDAHSDFRHPGNASVVGAAAGEALALATGRGQVELAGIEQRRPYLRDTDVVLVGLRNTDEYRMDLQAGGFAVRPVPELRTEGAARTAQWVRKQLHECAGFWVHLDVDVLDPSVMPAVDAPDPGGIAYPELELLLRGLIGSPECLGMELTVFDPDFDPDGVYARDLTGVLVAGLAPLVNAGPPPAFEPVVVAPPPPPDPEPVIPAPRSRRTRTPRATS
;
A
#
# COMPACT_ATOMS: atom_id res chain seq x y z
N MET A 1 5.97 4.41 -23.24
CA MET A 1 6.91 3.68 -22.37
C MET A 1 6.98 4.42 -21.04
N ARG A 2 6.52 3.83 -19.92
CA ARG A 2 6.69 4.44 -18.60
C ARG A 2 8.11 4.17 -18.12
N ARG A 3 8.85 5.22 -17.78
CA ARG A 3 10.17 5.08 -17.19
C ARG A 3 10.07 4.64 -15.74
N ILE A 4 10.82 3.64 -15.33
CA ILE A 4 10.92 3.25 -13.94
C ILE A 4 11.78 4.28 -13.19
N ALA A 5 11.30 4.73 -12.03
CA ALA A 5 12.05 5.57 -11.09
C ALA A 5 12.26 4.77 -9.79
N VAL A 6 13.50 4.41 -9.50
CA VAL A 6 13.86 3.65 -8.29
C VAL A 6 14.06 4.61 -7.14
N LEU A 7 13.24 4.47 -6.10
CA LEU A 7 13.29 5.24 -4.86
C LEU A 7 13.62 4.32 -3.69
N ASP A 8 14.71 4.58 -2.99
CA ASP A 8 15.03 3.84 -1.78
C ASP A 8 14.26 4.38 -0.57
N ALA A 9 13.63 3.48 0.17
CA ALA A 9 12.90 3.74 1.40
C ALA A 9 13.38 2.80 2.52
N PRO A 10 14.64 2.91 2.98
CA PRO A 10 15.31 1.96 3.87
C PRO A 10 14.80 2.05 5.33
N SER A 11 13.49 1.97 5.55
CA SER A 11 12.89 1.95 6.88
C SER A 11 13.06 0.59 7.54
N ASN A 12 13.31 0.58 8.84
CA ASN A 12 13.17 -0.59 9.69
C ASN A 12 12.36 -0.24 10.95
N LEU A 13 11.67 0.89 10.91
CA LEU A 13 10.95 1.45 12.06
C LEU A 13 9.72 0.62 12.46
N GLY A 14 9.14 -0.12 11.49
CA GLY A 14 7.94 -0.92 11.70
C GLY A 14 8.20 -2.29 12.32
N LEU A 15 9.45 -2.75 12.38
CA LEU A 15 9.82 -4.03 12.98
C LEU A 15 10.31 -3.86 14.41
N ARG A 16 10.29 -4.96 15.15
CA ARG A 16 10.98 -5.05 16.45
C ARG A 16 12.44 -5.42 16.25
N PRO A 17 13.34 -5.02 17.17
CA PRO A 17 14.71 -5.44 17.08
C PRO A 17 14.82 -6.97 17.23
N PRO A 18 15.59 -7.67 16.38
CA PRO A 18 15.80 -9.11 16.49
C PRO A 18 16.43 -9.52 17.82
N THR A 19 17.27 -8.67 18.40
CA THR A 19 17.86 -8.81 19.73
C THR A 19 17.88 -7.44 20.43
N PRO A 20 18.05 -7.38 21.76
CA PRO A 20 18.12 -6.10 22.49
C PRO A 20 19.23 -5.15 22.01
N THR A 21 20.22 -5.64 21.27
CA THR A 21 21.38 -4.88 20.83
C THR A 21 21.52 -4.76 19.32
N SER A 22 20.55 -5.28 18.54
CA SER A 22 20.54 -5.21 17.07
C SER A 22 19.35 -4.42 16.55
N VAL A 23 19.40 -4.08 15.28
CA VAL A 23 18.29 -3.45 14.55
C VAL A 23 17.90 -4.34 13.38
N PRO A 24 16.64 -4.29 12.89
CA PRO A 24 16.24 -5.07 11.71
C PRO A 24 17.10 -4.70 10.50
N GLY A 25 17.62 -5.72 9.80
CA GLY A 25 18.57 -5.53 8.70
C GLY A 25 17.92 -5.17 7.37
N CYS A 26 16.59 -5.28 7.25
CA CYS A 26 15.84 -4.96 6.02
C CYS A 26 16.11 -3.54 5.48
N ALA A 27 16.53 -2.60 6.32
CA ALA A 27 16.97 -1.27 5.88
C ALA A 27 18.18 -1.31 4.91
N LYS A 28 18.89 -2.43 4.82
CA LYS A 28 20.04 -2.61 3.91
C LYS A 28 19.61 -3.12 2.53
N ALA A 29 18.36 -3.58 2.37
CA ALA A 29 17.85 -4.17 1.14
C ALA A 29 18.08 -3.29 -0.11
N PRO A 30 17.80 -1.97 -0.12
CA PRO A 30 18.06 -1.15 -1.29
C PRO A 30 19.52 -1.20 -1.76
N GLY A 31 20.47 -1.10 -0.82
CA GLY A 31 21.91 -1.20 -1.12
C GLY A 31 22.28 -2.54 -1.74
N ALA A 32 21.85 -3.64 -1.12
CA ALA A 32 22.14 -4.99 -1.58
C ALA A 32 21.60 -5.25 -3.00
N LEU A 33 20.38 -4.78 -3.32
CA LEU A 33 19.83 -4.90 -4.68
C LEU A 33 20.57 -4.02 -5.69
N ARG A 34 20.98 -2.81 -5.29
CA ARG A 34 21.79 -1.91 -6.14
C ARG A 34 23.17 -2.49 -6.46
N ASP A 35 23.79 -3.23 -5.53
CA ASP A 35 25.08 -3.90 -5.74
C ASP A 35 24.99 -4.96 -6.85
N HIS A 36 23.78 -5.50 -7.14
CA HIS A 36 23.50 -6.36 -8.29
C HIS A 36 23.03 -5.60 -9.54
N ASN A 37 23.35 -4.30 -9.63
CA ASN A 37 23.07 -3.43 -10.76
C ASN A 37 21.58 -3.29 -11.12
N LEU A 38 20.66 -3.38 -10.16
CA LEU A 38 19.22 -3.33 -10.39
C LEU A 38 18.81 -2.11 -11.24
N VAL A 39 19.27 -0.90 -10.88
CA VAL A 39 18.91 0.35 -11.57
C VAL A 39 19.36 0.31 -13.05
N ALA A 40 20.58 -0.13 -13.31
CA ALA A 40 21.12 -0.22 -14.68
C ALA A 40 20.39 -1.31 -15.49
N ARG A 41 20.14 -2.48 -14.90
CA ARG A 41 19.44 -3.60 -15.55
C ARG A 41 18.00 -3.26 -15.91
N LEU A 42 17.34 -2.42 -15.13
CA LEU A 42 16.00 -1.89 -15.42
C LEU A 42 16.01 -0.68 -16.37
N SER A 43 17.18 -0.15 -16.73
CA SER A 43 17.32 1.15 -17.42
C SER A 43 16.52 2.26 -16.70
N ALA A 44 16.45 2.18 -15.37
CA ALA A 44 15.64 3.05 -14.54
C ALA A 44 16.34 4.39 -14.25
N ARG A 45 15.55 5.39 -13.91
CA ARG A 45 16.06 6.60 -13.27
C ARG A 45 16.30 6.34 -11.79
N ASP A 46 17.41 6.79 -11.28
CA ASP A 46 17.64 6.85 -9.84
C ASP A 46 16.86 8.03 -9.24
N ALA A 47 15.84 7.73 -8.44
CA ALA A 47 15.08 8.74 -7.73
C ALA A 47 15.66 9.06 -6.34
N GLY A 48 16.82 8.47 -6.00
CA GLY A 48 17.53 8.72 -4.75
C GLY A 48 16.97 7.92 -3.57
N CYS A 49 17.34 8.35 -2.38
CA CYS A 49 16.99 7.70 -1.12
C CYS A 49 16.24 8.68 -0.21
N LEU A 50 15.15 8.20 0.39
CA LEU A 50 14.48 8.88 1.49
C LEU A 50 14.96 8.28 2.80
N THR A 51 15.95 8.91 3.43
CA THR A 51 16.52 8.44 4.70
C THR A 51 15.46 8.50 5.81
N PRO A 52 15.15 7.37 6.48
CA PRO A 52 14.27 7.35 7.63
C PRO A 52 14.94 7.97 8.85
N PRO A 53 14.18 8.30 9.91
CA PRO A 53 14.72 8.49 11.22
C PRO A 53 15.54 7.27 11.68
N ARG A 54 16.51 7.51 12.58
CA ARG A 54 17.27 6.40 13.14
C ARG A 54 16.35 5.50 13.97
N PHE A 55 16.50 4.18 13.80
CA PHE A 55 15.83 3.21 14.64
C PHE A 55 16.24 3.40 16.11
N ASP A 56 15.26 3.59 16.97
CA ASP A 56 15.44 3.72 18.42
C ASP A 56 14.32 2.94 19.13
N PRO A 57 14.59 1.78 19.72
CA PRO A 57 13.58 1.02 20.43
C PRO A 57 13.03 1.76 21.66
N GLY A 58 13.79 2.74 22.21
CA GLY A 58 13.40 3.52 23.38
C GLY A 58 12.99 2.65 24.56
N ASP A 59 12.09 3.18 25.39
CA ASP A 59 11.51 2.50 26.55
C ASP A 59 10.14 1.89 26.22
N TRP A 60 9.84 1.62 24.95
CA TRP A 60 8.55 1.10 24.54
C TRP A 60 8.20 -0.23 25.22
N MET A 61 6.98 -0.33 25.74
CA MET A 61 6.45 -1.53 26.40
C MET A 61 5.14 -1.97 25.74
N PRO A 62 4.80 -3.28 25.79
CA PRO A 62 3.50 -3.77 25.34
C PRO A 62 2.34 -3.00 26.00
N GLY A 63 1.47 -2.41 25.17
CA GLY A 63 0.37 -1.55 25.60
C GLY A 63 0.56 -0.06 25.27
N ASP A 64 1.78 0.35 24.89
CA ASP A 64 2.06 1.74 24.49
C ASP A 64 1.60 2.09 23.06
N GLY A 65 0.96 1.15 22.38
CA GLY A 65 0.62 1.26 20.95
C GLY A 65 1.79 0.88 20.05
N VAL A 66 1.81 1.40 18.82
CA VAL A 66 2.86 1.10 17.83
C VAL A 66 4.16 1.79 18.21
N SER A 67 5.23 1.01 18.27
CA SER A 67 6.59 1.55 18.50
C SER A 67 6.96 2.53 17.40
N GLN A 68 7.61 3.63 17.77
CA GLN A 68 8.08 4.66 16.83
C GLN A 68 6.97 5.26 15.94
N ALA A 69 5.70 5.21 16.38
CA ALA A 69 4.55 5.65 15.58
C ALA A 69 4.71 7.07 15.02
N ARG A 70 5.25 8.00 15.81
CA ARG A 70 5.46 9.39 15.38
C ARG A 70 6.49 9.50 14.26
N GLU A 71 7.57 8.74 14.36
CA GLU A 71 8.65 8.68 13.38
C GLU A 71 8.15 8.06 12.07
N ILE A 72 7.39 6.96 12.17
CA ILE A 72 6.73 6.30 11.04
C ILE A 72 5.76 7.27 10.37
N ALA A 73 4.89 7.97 11.12
CA ALA A 73 3.93 8.92 10.55
C ALA A 73 4.62 10.03 9.76
N ARG A 74 5.71 10.62 10.30
CA ARG A 74 6.50 11.64 9.60
C ARG A 74 7.17 11.12 8.34
N TYR A 75 7.68 9.89 8.42
CA TYR A 75 8.32 9.22 7.28
C TYR A 75 7.30 8.91 6.20
N THR A 76 6.13 8.40 6.57
CA THR A 76 4.99 8.12 5.69
C THR A 76 4.60 9.32 4.84
N ILE A 77 4.45 10.51 5.44
CA ILE A 77 4.11 11.74 4.71
C ILE A 77 5.18 12.05 3.66
N ARG A 78 6.45 12.04 4.06
CA ARG A 78 7.56 12.34 3.14
C ARG A 78 7.69 11.30 2.02
N LEU A 79 7.42 10.03 2.31
CA LEU A 79 7.43 8.96 1.30
C LEU A 79 6.27 9.16 0.31
N ALA A 80 5.08 9.47 0.80
CA ALA A 80 3.93 9.79 -0.04
C ALA A 80 4.21 10.99 -0.97
N ASP A 81 4.86 12.06 -0.47
CA ASP A 81 5.27 13.22 -1.27
C ASP A 81 6.23 12.82 -2.41
N ARG A 82 7.19 11.93 -2.11
CA ARG A 82 8.16 11.45 -3.12
C ARG A 82 7.50 10.56 -4.17
N ILE A 83 6.61 9.65 -3.75
CA ILE A 83 5.83 8.80 -4.65
C ILE A 83 4.94 9.66 -5.53
N GLY A 84 4.19 10.61 -4.97
CA GLY A 84 3.35 11.54 -5.72
C GLY A 84 4.15 12.28 -6.80
N THR A 85 5.31 12.86 -6.45
CA THR A 85 6.18 13.54 -7.40
C THR A 85 6.61 12.65 -8.58
N ILE A 86 6.86 11.36 -8.35
CA ILE A 86 7.22 10.42 -9.42
C ILE A 86 6.00 10.13 -10.31
N LEU A 87 4.83 9.92 -9.70
CA LEU A 87 3.57 9.70 -10.43
C LEU A 87 3.19 10.90 -11.29
N ASP A 88 3.30 12.12 -10.76
CA ASP A 88 3.05 13.37 -11.48
C ASP A 88 3.99 13.54 -12.69
N GLY A 89 5.20 13.01 -12.58
CA GLY A 89 6.15 12.95 -13.69
C GLY A 89 5.82 11.90 -14.75
N GLY A 90 4.73 11.15 -14.60
CA GLY A 90 4.34 10.07 -15.52
C GLY A 90 5.26 8.85 -15.47
N GLU A 91 6.09 8.73 -14.42
CA GLU A 91 7.01 7.62 -14.23
C GLU A 91 6.38 6.51 -13.36
N PHE A 92 6.98 5.33 -13.37
CA PHE A 92 6.60 4.21 -12.54
C PHE A 92 7.50 4.15 -11.30
N PRO A 93 7.02 4.47 -10.10
CA PRO A 93 7.81 4.33 -8.89
C PRO A 93 8.01 2.85 -8.55
N LEU A 94 9.29 2.46 -8.44
CA LEU A 94 9.74 1.22 -7.79
C LEU A 94 10.37 1.63 -6.46
N VAL A 95 9.65 1.40 -5.37
CA VAL A 95 10.13 1.70 -4.02
C VAL A 95 10.86 0.47 -3.48
N LEU A 96 12.14 0.62 -3.19
CA LEU A 96 12.92 -0.41 -2.51
C LEU A 96 12.84 -0.13 -1.02
N GLY A 97 12.02 -0.92 -0.36
CA GLY A 97 11.72 -0.75 1.05
C GLY A 97 12.70 -1.43 1.96
N GLY A 98 12.41 -1.28 3.14
CA GLY A 98 12.73 -1.91 4.37
C GLY A 98 11.59 -2.81 4.84
N ASP A 99 10.90 -2.40 5.89
CA ASP A 99 9.77 -3.16 6.44
C ASP A 99 8.42 -2.78 5.80
N CYS A 100 7.36 -3.57 6.07
CA CYS A 100 6.03 -3.39 5.48
C CYS A 100 5.34 -2.07 5.87
N SER A 101 5.82 -1.33 6.89
CA SER A 101 5.25 -0.03 7.23
C SER A 101 5.40 1.02 6.12
N VAL A 102 6.30 0.80 5.14
CA VAL A 102 6.43 1.67 3.95
C VAL A 102 5.14 1.71 3.11
N THR A 103 4.31 0.66 3.19
CA THR A 103 2.98 0.61 2.57
C THR A 103 2.09 1.79 2.96
N LEU A 104 2.26 2.33 4.16
CA LEU A 104 1.50 3.52 4.56
C LEU A 104 1.82 4.73 3.68
N GLY A 105 3.06 4.84 3.20
CA GLY A 105 3.47 5.90 2.29
C GLY A 105 2.83 5.78 0.91
N SER A 106 2.83 4.60 0.33
CA SER A 106 2.19 4.31 -0.95
C SER A 106 0.66 4.41 -0.85
N ALA A 107 0.06 3.87 0.22
CA ALA A 107 -1.38 3.98 0.47
C ALA A 107 -1.85 5.43 0.63
N LEU A 108 -1.09 6.26 1.35
CA LEU A 108 -1.37 7.70 1.48
C LEU A 108 -1.23 8.43 0.14
N ALA A 109 -0.20 8.12 -0.66
CA ALA A 109 -0.02 8.70 -2.00
C ALA A 109 -1.19 8.34 -2.92
N LEU A 110 -1.62 7.08 -2.91
CA LEU A 110 -2.77 6.62 -3.69
C LEU A 110 -4.08 7.27 -3.22
N ASN A 111 -4.28 7.43 -1.92
CA ASN A 111 -5.46 8.09 -1.39
C ASN A 111 -5.53 9.56 -1.84
N ARG A 112 -4.40 10.28 -1.78
CA ARG A 112 -4.31 11.66 -2.29
C ARG A 112 -4.64 11.74 -3.79
N LEU A 113 -4.04 10.85 -4.60
CA LEU A 113 -4.32 10.78 -6.03
C LEU A 113 -5.79 10.45 -6.30
N GLY A 114 -6.35 9.47 -5.58
CA GLY A 114 -7.76 9.08 -5.70
C GLY A 114 -8.73 10.23 -5.40
N ASP A 115 -8.45 11.00 -4.35
CA ASP A 115 -9.23 12.18 -4.00
C ASP A 115 -9.13 13.27 -5.07
N GLU A 116 -7.93 13.51 -5.60
CA GLU A 116 -7.71 14.52 -6.65
C GLU A 116 -8.51 14.23 -7.91
N ILE A 117 -8.57 12.98 -8.34
CA ILE A 117 -9.27 12.57 -9.56
C ILE A 117 -10.70 12.08 -9.30
N GLY A 118 -11.16 12.05 -8.06
CA GLY A 118 -12.49 11.58 -7.66
C GLY A 118 -12.72 10.09 -7.94
N GLN A 119 -11.69 9.25 -7.89
CA GLN A 119 -11.75 7.81 -8.20
C GLN A 119 -11.11 6.95 -7.11
N ARG A 120 -11.47 5.67 -7.10
CA ARG A 120 -10.91 4.71 -6.15
C ARG A 120 -9.58 4.17 -6.64
N MET A 121 -8.68 3.89 -5.68
CA MET A 121 -7.39 3.25 -5.91
C MET A 121 -7.36 1.89 -5.25
N GLY A 122 -6.68 0.93 -5.88
CA GLY A 122 -6.55 -0.43 -5.40
C GLY A 122 -5.16 -0.76 -4.89
N LEU A 123 -5.08 -1.84 -4.10
CA LEU A 123 -3.84 -2.41 -3.61
C LEU A 123 -3.81 -3.91 -3.87
N VAL A 124 -2.73 -4.39 -4.45
CA VAL A 124 -2.38 -5.81 -4.51
C VAL A 124 -1.34 -6.07 -3.43
N TYR A 125 -1.70 -6.86 -2.43
CA TYR A 125 -0.85 -7.19 -1.28
C TYR A 125 -0.33 -8.62 -1.45
N ILE A 126 0.93 -8.75 -1.91
CA ILE A 126 1.58 -10.04 -2.16
C ILE A 126 2.47 -10.33 -0.96
N ASP A 127 2.05 -11.28 -0.13
CA ASP A 127 2.64 -11.49 1.18
C ASP A 127 2.30 -12.89 1.71
N ALA A 128 3.16 -13.46 2.55
CA ALA A 128 2.88 -14.66 3.32
C ALA A 128 1.87 -14.42 4.43
N HIS A 129 1.86 -13.20 4.98
CA HIS A 129 1.09 -12.75 6.11
C HIS A 129 0.02 -11.74 5.69
N SER A 130 -0.96 -11.54 6.53
CA SER A 130 -2.01 -10.56 6.24
C SER A 130 -1.67 -9.15 6.68
N ASP A 131 -0.70 -9.00 7.59
CA ASP A 131 -0.39 -7.73 8.28
C ASP A 131 -1.63 -7.00 8.81
N PHE A 132 -2.61 -7.82 9.25
CA PHE A 132 -3.94 -7.35 9.62
C PHE A 132 -4.18 -7.35 11.14
N ARG A 133 -3.08 -7.33 11.90
CA ARG A 133 -3.12 -7.21 13.36
C ARG A 133 -3.56 -5.81 13.76
N HIS A 134 -4.51 -5.74 14.69
CA HIS A 134 -4.97 -4.47 15.29
C HIS A 134 -5.60 -4.71 16.67
N PRO A 135 -5.85 -3.66 17.48
CA PRO A 135 -6.39 -3.83 18.85
C PRO A 135 -7.74 -4.54 18.94
N GLY A 136 -8.47 -4.66 17.84
CA GLY A 136 -9.76 -5.35 17.80
C GLY A 136 -9.65 -6.86 17.63
N ASN A 137 -8.50 -7.40 17.19
CA ASN A 137 -8.30 -8.82 16.91
C ASN A 137 -7.02 -9.42 17.52
N ALA A 138 -6.17 -8.62 18.11
CA ALA A 138 -4.92 -9.05 18.72
C ALA A 138 -4.74 -8.47 20.12
N SER A 139 -4.26 -9.29 21.05
CA SER A 139 -3.95 -8.87 22.43
C SER A 139 -2.69 -8.01 22.52
N VAL A 140 -1.80 -8.12 21.54
CA VAL A 140 -0.54 -7.36 21.48
C VAL A 140 -0.41 -6.76 20.10
N VAL A 141 -0.35 -5.44 20.06
CA VAL A 141 0.01 -4.62 18.90
C VAL A 141 1.30 -3.86 19.22
N GLY A 142 1.99 -3.32 18.22
CA GLY A 142 3.17 -2.52 18.49
C GLY A 142 4.26 -2.57 17.44
N ALA A 143 4.11 -3.38 16.40
CA ALA A 143 5.04 -3.44 15.27
C ALA A 143 4.26 -3.09 13.98
N ALA A 144 4.46 -1.89 13.47
CA ALA A 144 3.69 -1.37 12.32
C ALA A 144 3.79 -2.24 11.07
N ALA A 145 4.85 -3.04 10.91
CA ALA A 145 4.98 -3.98 9.80
C ALA A 145 3.86 -5.01 9.82
N GLY A 146 3.68 -5.76 10.93
CA GLY A 146 2.59 -6.74 11.05
C GLY A 146 1.18 -6.12 11.25
N GLU A 147 1.07 -4.80 11.14
CA GLU A 147 -0.17 -4.04 11.24
C GLU A 147 -0.41 -3.21 9.96
N ALA A 148 0.48 -3.32 8.96
CA ALA A 148 0.54 -2.39 7.84
C ALA A 148 -0.76 -2.36 7.02
N LEU A 149 -1.34 -3.50 6.70
CA LEU A 149 -2.62 -3.57 5.98
C LEU A 149 -3.79 -3.09 6.85
N ALA A 150 -3.82 -3.44 8.14
CA ALA A 150 -4.84 -2.97 9.06
C ALA A 150 -4.82 -1.43 9.16
N LEU A 151 -3.64 -0.84 9.30
CA LEU A 151 -3.44 0.61 9.34
C LEU A 151 -3.86 1.27 8.01
N ALA A 152 -3.45 0.72 6.87
CA ALA A 152 -3.80 1.23 5.54
C ALA A 152 -5.32 1.22 5.29
N THR A 153 -6.02 0.23 5.87
CA THR A 153 -7.48 0.10 5.78
C THR A 153 -8.23 0.72 6.97
N GLY A 154 -7.55 1.58 7.73
CA GLY A 154 -8.15 2.44 8.73
C GLY A 154 -8.34 1.82 10.12
N ARG A 155 -7.68 0.70 10.41
CA ARG A 155 -7.69 0.05 11.72
C ARG A 155 -6.41 0.39 12.50
N GLY A 156 -6.43 0.16 13.82
CA GLY A 156 -5.24 0.38 14.65
C GLY A 156 -5.06 1.82 15.12
N GLN A 157 -3.81 2.20 15.34
CA GLN A 157 -3.45 3.48 15.97
C GLN A 157 -3.74 4.66 15.04
N VAL A 158 -4.54 5.62 15.53
CA VAL A 158 -5.05 6.74 14.73
C VAL A 158 -3.94 7.63 14.15
N GLU A 159 -2.83 7.78 14.87
CA GLU A 159 -1.67 8.54 14.39
C GLU A 159 -1.08 7.98 13.08
N LEU A 160 -1.28 6.69 12.82
CA LEU A 160 -0.82 6.00 11.60
C LEU A 160 -1.95 5.74 10.61
N ALA A 161 -3.12 5.32 11.11
CA ALA A 161 -4.27 5.01 10.26
C ALA A 161 -5.07 6.24 9.81
N GLY A 162 -4.74 7.44 10.30
CA GLY A 162 -5.48 8.68 10.08
C GLY A 162 -4.61 9.89 9.74
N ILE A 163 -3.43 9.69 9.14
CA ILE A 163 -2.55 10.78 8.70
C ILE A 163 -3.33 11.71 7.77
N GLU A 164 -3.17 13.01 7.96
CA GLU A 164 -3.88 14.05 7.20
C GLU A 164 -5.41 13.99 7.30
N GLN A 165 -5.92 13.38 8.37
CA GLN A 165 -7.35 13.15 8.57
C GLN A 165 -7.99 12.23 7.51
N ARG A 166 -7.18 11.45 6.81
CA ARG A 166 -7.58 10.48 5.80
C ARG A 166 -7.70 9.10 6.45
N ARG A 167 -8.91 8.54 6.50
CA ARG A 167 -9.15 7.23 7.12
C ARG A 167 -10.42 6.59 6.56
N PRO A 168 -10.36 5.42 5.95
CA PRO A 168 -9.15 4.67 5.58
C PRO A 168 -8.39 5.33 4.41
N TYR A 169 -7.14 4.92 4.18
CA TYR A 169 -6.44 5.28 2.93
C TYR A 169 -7.00 4.48 1.75
N LEU A 170 -7.26 3.19 1.97
CA LEU A 170 -7.81 2.25 1.00
C LEU A 170 -8.99 1.50 1.62
N ARG A 171 -10.01 1.20 0.81
CA ARG A 171 -11.16 0.42 1.26
C ARG A 171 -10.80 -1.06 1.26
N ASP A 172 -11.37 -1.84 2.16
CA ASP A 172 -11.18 -3.29 2.24
C ASP A 172 -11.48 -3.99 0.90
N THR A 173 -12.56 -3.57 0.22
CA THR A 173 -13.00 -4.11 -1.07
C THR A 173 -12.09 -3.75 -2.24
N ASP A 174 -11.21 -2.79 -2.08
CA ASP A 174 -10.25 -2.33 -3.09
C ASP A 174 -8.84 -2.91 -2.82
N VAL A 175 -8.75 -3.92 -1.94
CA VAL A 175 -7.51 -4.64 -1.63
C VAL A 175 -7.64 -6.12 -2.02
N VAL A 176 -6.60 -6.64 -2.66
CA VAL A 176 -6.50 -8.06 -3.03
C VAL A 176 -5.24 -8.64 -2.43
N LEU A 177 -5.38 -9.64 -1.55
CA LEU A 177 -4.25 -10.36 -0.98
C LEU A 177 -3.92 -11.58 -1.84
N VAL A 178 -2.63 -11.82 -2.07
CA VAL A 178 -2.11 -12.96 -2.84
C VAL A 178 -0.92 -13.57 -2.13
N GLY A 179 -0.91 -14.88 -1.97
CA GLY A 179 0.23 -15.59 -1.37
C GLY A 179 0.08 -15.92 0.10
N LEU A 180 -1.01 -15.48 0.73
CA LEU A 180 -1.29 -15.70 2.14
C LEU A 180 -1.14 -17.18 2.52
N ARG A 181 -0.50 -17.46 3.66
CA ARG A 181 -0.43 -18.80 4.22
C ARG A 181 -1.77 -19.23 4.81
N ASN A 182 -2.07 -20.53 4.72
CA ASN A 182 -3.31 -21.06 5.30
C ASN A 182 -3.34 -20.98 6.84
N THR A 183 -2.21 -20.81 7.45
CA THR A 183 -1.99 -20.68 8.89
C THR A 183 -2.20 -19.26 9.43
N ASP A 184 -2.38 -18.26 8.55
CA ASP A 184 -2.59 -16.89 8.98
C ASP A 184 -3.80 -16.75 9.92
N GLU A 185 -3.60 -16.13 11.07
CA GLU A 185 -4.56 -16.06 12.17
C GLU A 185 -5.74 -15.13 11.85
N TYR A 186 -5.57 -14.16 10.94
CA TYR A 186 -6.56 -13.10 10.66
C TYR A 186 -7.42 -13.37 9.42
N ARG A 187 -7.36 -14.57 8.85
CA ARG A 187 -8.12 -14.94 7.65
C ARG A 187 -9.63 -14.72 7.77
N MET A 188 -10.19 -14.99 8.96
CA MET A 188 -11.62 -14.79 9.22
C MET A 188 -11.99 -13.30 9.25
N ASP A 189 -11.09 -12.47 9.77
CA ASP A 189 -11.28 -11.02 9.81
C ASP A 189 -11.20 -10.42 8.41
N LEU A 190 -10.28 -10.90 7.57
CA LEU A 190 -10.20 -10.52 6.15
C LEU A 190 -11.48 -10.89 5.40
N GLN A 191 -12.00 -12.10 5.62
CA GLN A 191 -13.25 -12.54 5.02
C GLN A 191 -14.43 -11.67 5.49
N ALA A 192 -14.50 -11.36 6.77
CA ALA A 192 -15.54 -10.49 7.34
C ALA A 192 -15.46 -9.06 6.79
N GLY A 193 -14.25 -8.56 6.51
CA GLY A 193 -13.99 -7.26 5.89
C GLY A 193 -14.31 -7.22 4.39
N GLY A 194 -14.52 -8.37 3.75
CA GLY A 194 -14.81 -8.46 2.32
C GLY A 194 -13.57 -8.34 1.43
N PHE A 195 -12.39 -8.60 1.96
CA PHE A 195 -11.16 -8.66 1.16
C PHE A 195 -11.19 -9.80 0.15
N ALA A 196 -10.66 -9.56 -1.03
CA ALA A 196 -10.41 -10.62 -2.01
C ALA A 196 -9.07 -11.29 -1.68
N VAL A 197 -9.08 -12.59 -1.39
CA VAL A 197 -7.88 -13.33 -0.96
C VAL A 197 -7.64 -14.52 -1.86
N ARG A 198 -6.40 -14.69 -2.32
CA ARG A 198 -5.93 -15.89 -3.03
C ARG A 198 -4.69 -16.45 -2.34
N PRO A 199 -4.84 -17.44 -1.46
CA PRO A 199 -3.72 -18.08 -0.76
C PRO A 199 -2.89 -18.94 -1.71
N VAL A 200 -1.69 -19.35 -1.27
CA VAL A 200 -0.74 -20.11 -2.09
C VAL A 200 -1.34 -21.36 -2.72
N PRO A 201 -2.12 -22.22 -2.03
CA PRO A 201 -2.68 -23.42 -2.66
C PRO A 201 -3.60 -23.11 -3.86
N GLU A 202 -4.38 -22.04 -3.76
CA GLU A 202 -5.25 -21.58 -4.86
C GLU A 202 -4.43 -20.97 -6.00
N LEU A 203 -3.41 -20.17 -5.67
CA LEU A 203 -2.48 -19.63 -6.65
C LEU A 203 -1.82 -20.74 -7.46
N ARG A 204 -1.35 -21.82 -6.81
CA ARG A 204 -0.75 -22.96 -7.49
C ARG A 204 -1.72 -23.75 -8.35
N THR A 205 -2.95 -23.93 -7.87
CA THR A 205 -4.00 -24.65 -8.63
C THR A 205 -4.39 -23.89 -9.90
N GLU A 206 -4.55 -22.59 -9.81
CA GLU A 206 -4.96 -21.73 -10.91
C GLU A 206 -3.78 -21.28 -11.78
N GLY A 207 -2.59 -21.18 -11.20
CA GLY A 207 -1.37 -20.65 -11.82
C GLY A 207 -1.23 -19.15 -11.69
N ALA A 208 0.03 -18.68 -11.60
CA ALA A 208 0.37 -17.29 -11.34
C ALA A 208 -0.17 -16.31 -12.38
N ALA A 209 -0.14 -16.66 -13.66
CA ALA A 209 -0.67 -15.80 -14.74
C ALA A 209 -2.19 -15.61 -14.64
N ARG A 210 -2.95 -16.67 -14.32
CA ARG A 210 -4.41 -16.56 -14.10
C ARG A 210 -4.71 -15.81 -12.80
N THR A 211 -3.85 -15.94 -11.79
CA THR A 211 -3.95 -15.16 -10.56
C THR A 211 -3.83 -13.68 -10.85
N ALA A 212 -2.85 -13.24 -11.65
CA ALA A 212 -2.74 -11.85 -12.05
C ALA A 212 -3.99 -11.33 -12.80
N GLN A 213 -4.57 -12.13 -13.68
CA GLN A 213 -5.82 -11.79 -14.37
C GLN A 213 -7.00 -11.66 -13.40
N TRP A 214 -7.09 -12.57 -12.43
CA TRP A 214 -8.13 -12.54 -11.41
C TRP A 214 -7.99 -11.29 -10.52
N VAL A 215 -6.78 -10.94 -10.08
CA VAL A 215 -6.50 -9.72 -9.32
C VAL A 215 -7.01 -8.48 -10.06
N ARG A 216 -6.64 -8.33 -11.33
CA ARG A 216 -7.09 -7.20 -12.17
C ARG A 216 -8.60 -7.14 -12.30
N LYS A 217 -9.27 -8.32 -12.34
CA LYS A 217 -10.73 -8.39 -12.35
C LYS A 217 -11.33 -7.93 -11.03
N GLN A 218 -10.71 -8.25 -9.87
CA GLN A 218 -11.18 -7.76 -8.58
C GLN A 218 -11.11 -6.23 -8.49
N LEU A 219 -10.05 -5.64 -9.05
CA LEU A 219 -9.78 -4.20 -8.98
C LEU A 219 -10.33 -3.41 -10.19
N HIS A 220 -11.25 -3.98 -10.97
CA HIS A 220 -11.75 -3.36 -12.22
C HIS A 220 -12.50 -2.03 -12.00
N GLU A 221 -12.99 -1.76 -10.81
CA GLU A 221 -13.63 -0.49 -10.43
C GLU A 221 -12.64 0.57 -9.91
N CYS A 222 -11.37 0.21 -9.75
CA CYS A 222 -10.32 1.12 -9.36
C CYS A 222 -9.68 1.76 -10.60
N ALA A 223 -9.40 3.06 -10.54
CA ALA A 223 -8.71 3.76 -11.64
C ALA A 223 -7.27 3.30 -11.84
N GLY A 224 -6.66 2.80 -10.78
CA GLY A 224 -5.35 2.19 -10.78
C GLY A 224 -5.08 1.43 -9.49
N PHE A 225 -3.98 0.69 -9.47
CA PHE A 225 -3.58 -0.07 -8.30
C PHE A 225 -2.07 -0.03 -8.07
N TRP A 226 -1.69 -0.25 -6.83
CA TRP A 226 -0.32 -0.43 -6.39
C TRP A 226 -0.02 -1.89 -6.11
N VAL A 227 1.24 -2.31 -6.25
CA VAL A 227 1.70 -3.65 -5.86
C VAL A 227 2.63 -3.52 -4.66
N HIS A 228 2.19 -4.02 -3.53
CA HIS A 228 3.05 -4.33 -2.39
C HIS A 228 3.58 -5.75 -2.56
N LEU A 229 4.88 -5.92 -2.48
CA LEU A 229 5.54 -7.22 -2.51
C LEU A 229 6.38 -7.38 -1.24
N ASP A 230 5.88 -8.18 -0.30
CA ASP A 230 6.71 -8.75 0.74
C ASP A 230 7.46 -9.97 0.20
N VAL A 231 8.78 -9.97 0.39
CA VAL A 231 9.64 -11.03 -0.14
C VAL A 231 9.42 -12.36 0.58
N ASP A 232 8.83 -12.34 1.78
CA ASP A 232 8.53 -13.56 2.55
C ASP A 232 7.35 -14.39 1.97
N VAL A 233 6.65 -13.86 0.96
CA VAL A 233 5.72 -14.65 0.14
C VAL A 233 6.41 -15.86 -0.50
N LEU A 234 7.71 -15.73 -0.76
CA LEU A 234 8.55 -16.81 -1.27
C LEU A 234 8.74 -17.91 -0.20
N ASP A 235 8.92 -19.14 -0.67
CA ASP A 235 9.21 -20.24 0.23
C ASP A 235 10.62 -20.09 0.83
N PRO A 236 10.82 -20.32 2.13
CA PRO A 236 12.14 -20.25 2.77
C PRO A 236 13.21 -21.16 2.15
N SER A 237 12.81 -22.18 1.40
CA SER A 237 13.76 -23.04 0.66
C SER A 237 14.45 -22.28 -0.50
N VAL A 238 13.87 -21.17 -0.97
CA VAL A 238 14.44 -20.34 -2.04
C VAL A 238 14.79 -18.94 -1.55
N MET A 239 14.13 -18.43 -0.50
CA MET A 239 14.37 -17.09 0.06
C MET A 239 14.26 -17.13 1.60
N PRO A 240 15.28 -17.57 2.30
CA PRO A 240 15.29 -17.55 3.76
C PRO A 240 15.69 -16.19 4.37
N ALA A 241 16.13 -15.24 3.55
CA ALA A 241 16.67 -13.95 4.00
C ALA A 241 15.55 -12.91 4.25
N VAL A 242 14.67 -13.24 5.17
CA VAL A 242 13.50 -12.43 5.59
C VAL A 242 13.31 -12.50 7.11
N ASP A 243 12.55 -11.56 7.69
CA ASP A 243 12.30 -11.48 9.14
C ASP A 243 11.47 -12.67 9.67
N ALA A 244 10.42 -13.05 8.94
CA ALA A 244 9.45 -14.07 9.37
C ALA A 244 9.27 -15.17 8.30
N PRO A 245 10.27 -16.05 8.08
CA PRO A 245 10.18 -17.07 7.06
C PRO A 245 9.12 -18.12 7.43
N ASP A 246 8.09 -18.28 6.58
CA ASP A 246 7.01 -19.25 6.77
C ASP A 246 6.95 -20.24 5.59
N PRO A 247 7.08 -21.57 5.83
CA PRO A 247 7.04 -22.58 4.78
C PRO A 247 5.72 -22.62 4.01
N GLY A 248 5.79 -23.11 2.77
CA GLY A 248 4.64 -23.22 1.88
C GLY A 248 4.46 -22.05 0.94
N GLY A 249 5.47 -21.21 0.79
CA GLY A 249 5.50 -20.04 -0.12
C GLY A 249 5.63 -20.40 -1.59
N ILE A 250 5.60 -19.38 -2.45
CA ILE A 250 5.80 -19.52 -3.89
C ILE A 250 7.29 -19.57 -4.25
N ALA A 251 7.58 -20.02 -5.48
CA ALA A 251 8.93 -20.03 -6.02
C ALA A 251 9.18 -18.80 -6.90
N TYR A 252 10.44 -18.49 -7.20
CA TYR A 252 10.82 -17.38 -8.08
C TYR A 252 10.10 -17.35 -9.44
N PRO A 253 9.94 -18.50 -10.18
CA PRO A 253 9.20 -18.46 -11.45
C PRO A 253 7.71 -18.11 -11.30
N GLU A 254 7.07 -18.51 -10.19
CA GLU A 254 5.69 -18.17 -9.91
C GLU A 254 5.58 -16.65 -9.62
N LEU A 255 6.50 -16.10 -8.83
CA LEU A 255 6.57 -14.66 -8.56
C LEU A 255 6.84 -13.86 -9.84
N GLU A 256 7.78 -14.27 -10.69
CA GLU A 256 8.05 -13.61 -11.97
C GLU A 256 6.80 -13.53 -12.85
N LEU A 257 6.09 -14.65 -13.02
CA LEU A 257 4.88 -14.70 -13.83
C LEU A 257 3.76 -13.84 -13.24
N LEU A 258 3.60 -13.83 -11.92
CA LEU A 258 2.62 -12.99 -11.23
C LEU A 258 2.92 -11.50 -11.46
N LEU A 259 4.15 -11.08 -11.21
CA LEU A 259 4.59 -9.70 -11.42
C LEU A 259 4.41 -9.26 -12.87
N ARG A 260 4.85 -10.07 -13.84
CA ARG A 260 4.68 -9.75 -15.27
C ARG A 260 3.21 -9.51 -15.64
N GLY A 261 2.30 -10.31 -15.08
CA GLY A 261 0.87 -10.19 -15.34
C GLY A 261 0.23 -8.96 -14.70
N LEU A 262 0.72 -8.52 -13.53
CA LEU A 262 0.26 -7.32 -12.83
C LEU A 262 0.87 -6.05 -13.42
N ILE A 263 2.20 -6.02 -13.53
CA ILE A 263 2.97 -4.86 -13.98
C ILE A 263 2.72 -4.53 -15.46
N GLY A 264 2.39 -5.54 -16.27
CA GLY A 264 1.98 -5.34 -17.66
C GLY A 264 0.65 -4.63 -17.84
N SER A 265 -0.12 -4.44 -16.77
CA SER A 265 -1.38 -3.68 -16.80
C SER A 265 -1.09 -2.18 -16.80
N PRO A 266 -1.75 -1.39 -17.67
CA PRO A 266 -1.63 0.07 -17.64
C PRO A 266 -2.14 0.67 -16.33
N GLU A 267 -3.07 0.01 -15.64
CA GLU A 267 -3.63 0.42 -14.36
C GLU A 267 -2.66 0.19 -13.17
N CYS A 268 -1.58 -0.58 -13.34
CA CYS A 268 -0.56 -0.71 -12.31
C CYS A 268 0.26 0.57 -12.22
N LEU A 269 0.13 1.30 -11.13
CA LEU A 269 0.71 2.64 -10.96
C LEU A 269 2.14 2.61 -10.45
N GLY A 270 2.47 1.67 -9.59
CA GLY A 270 3.77 1.54 -8.96
C GLY A 270 3.88 0.25 -8.17
N MET A 271 5.04 0.04 -7.58
CA MET A 271 5.34 -1.14 -6.79
C MET A 271 6.32 -0.80 -5.67
N GLU A 272 6.18 -1.51 -4.55
CA GLU A 272 7.18 -1.54 -3.49
C GLU A 272 7.61 -2.98 -3.19
N LEU A 273 8.83 -3.12 -2.67
CA LEU A 273 9.38 -4.38 -2.20
C LEU A 273 9.82 -4.21 -0.74
N THR A 274 9.49 -5.18 0.11
CA THR A 274 9.73 -5.13 1.55
C THR A 274 10.35 -6.41 2.10
N VAL A 275 10.89 -6.32 3.32
CA VAL A 275 11.31 -7.39 4.24
C VAL A 275 12.54 -8.20 3.82
N PHE A 276 13.08 -8.04 2.60
CA PHE A 276 14.38 -8.65 2.31
C PHE A 276 15.43 -8.16 3.32
N ASP A 277 16.08 -9.08 4.01
CA ASP A 277 17.09 -8.77 5.03
C ASP A 277 18.48 -9.29 4.62
N PRO A 278 19.37 -8.40 4.15
CA PRO A 278 20.73 -8.77 3.76
C PRO A 278 21.59 -9.32 4.90
N ASP A 279 21.23 -9.16 6.17
CA ASP A 279 21.98 -9.76 7.28
C ASP A 279 21.86 -11.31 7.26
N PHE A 280 20.84 -11.84 6.59
CA PHE A 280 20.68 -13.27 6.34
C PHE A 280 21.19 -13.72 4.95
N ASP A 281 21.83 -12.82 4.19
CA ASP A 281 22.40 -13.06 2.84
C ASP A 281 23.87 -12.64 2.76
N PRO A 282 24.76 -13.21 3.56
CA PRO A 282 26.16 -12.75 3.66
C PRO A 282 26.93 -12.85 2.33
N ASP A 283 26.52 -13.76 1.43
CA ASP A 283 27.15 -13.98 0.15
C ASP A 283 26.47 -13.24 -1.02
N GLY A 284 25.35 -12.53 -0.78
CA GLY A 284 24.60 -11.78 -1.76
C GLY A 284 23.89 -12.64 -2.81
N VAL A 285 23.68 -13.93 -2.52
CA VAL A 285 23.05 -14.87 -3.45
C VAL A 285 21.57 -14.57 -3.62
N TYR A 286 20.86 -14.34 -2.54
CA TYR A 286 19.42 -14.05 -2.56
C TYR A 286 19.15 -12.66 -3.13
N ALA A 287 19.98 -11.66 -2.83
CA ALA A 287 19.92 -10.33 -3.45
C ALA A 287 20.06 -10.41 -4.97
N ARG A 288 21.03 -11.22 -5.46
CA ARG A 288 21.23 -11.44 -6.90
C ARG A 288 20.00 -12.07 -7.56
N ASP A 289 19.48 -13.14 -6.97
CA ASP A 289 18.37 -13.91 -7.54
C ASP A 289 17.07 -13.07 -7.50
N LEU A 290 16.80 -12.39 -6.40
CA LEU A 290 15.69 -11.45 -6.27
C LEU A 290 15.78 -10.30 -7.29
N THR A 291 16.98 -9.74 -7.49
CA THR A 291 17.23 -8.74 -8.55
C THR A 291 16.89 -9.31 -9.93
N GLY A 292 17.22 -10.58 -10.18
CA GLY A 292 16.89 -11.28 -11.43
C GLY A 292 15.37 -11.35 -11.65
N VAL A 293 14.62 -11.75 -10.63
CA VAL A 293 13.16 -11.84 -10.67
C VAL A 293 12.50 -10.47 -10.87
N LEU A 294 12.99 -9.44 -10.17
CA LEU A 294 12.48 -8.07 -10.35
C LEU A 294 12.70 -7.57 -11.79
N VAL A 295 13.89 -7.77 -12.35
CA VAL A 295 14.18 -7.37 -13.73
C VAL A 295 13.27 -8.09 -14.73
N ALA A 296 13.06 -9.38 -14.54
CA ALA A 296 12.18 -10.17 -15.40
C ALA A 296 10.70 -9.79 -15.23
N GLY A 297 10.24 -9.61 -13.98
CA GLY A 297 8.87 -9.24 -13.65
C GLY A 297 8.48 -7.84 -14.15
N LEU A 298 9.42 -6.89 -14.12
CA LEU A 298 9.23 -5.51 -14.56
C LEU A 298 9.47 -5.29 -16.07
N ALA A 299 9.92 -6.32 -16.79
CA ALA A 299 10.17 -6.24 -18.24
C ALA A 299 8.98 -5.68 -19.08
N PRO A 300 7.69 -5.94 -18.76
CA PRO A 300 6.57 -5.36 -19.49
C PRO A 300 6.53 -3.83 -19.49
N LEU A 301 7.06 -3.14 -18.47
CA LEU A 301 7.09 -1.68 -18.42
C LEU A 301 7.93 -1.05 -19.52
N VAL A 302 8.98 -1.73 -19.94
CA VAL A 302 9.86 -1.27 -21.02
C VAL A 302 9.10 -1.19 -22.35
N ASN A 303 8.05 -2.01 -22.52
CA ASN A 303 7.22 -2.10 -23.73
C ASN A 303 5.81 -1.52 -23.57
N ALA A 304 5.43 -1.03 -22.36
CA ALA A 304 4.12 -0.45 -22.12
C ALA A 304 4.00 0.94 -22.73
N GLY A 305 2.79 1.31 -23.18
CA GLY A 305 2.44 2.66 -23.59
C GLY A 305 2.51 3.67 -22.43
N PRO A 306 2.19 4.95 -22.67
CA PRO A 306 2.09 5.95 -21.60
C PRO A 306 1.05 5.50 -20.55
N PRO A 307 1.18 5.98 -19.29
CA PRO A 307 0.18 5.71 -18.26
C PRO A 307 -1.21 6.16 -18.73
N PRO A 308 -2.28 5.58 -18.19
CA PRO A 308 -3.64 6.06 -18.47
C PRO A 308 -3.71 7.54 -18.10
N ALA A 309 -4.28 8.36 -19.00
CA ALA A 309 -4.58 9.74 -18.66
C ALA A 309 -5.76 9.70 -17.66
N PHE A 310 -5.53 10.14 -16.44
CA PHE A 310 -6.61 10.34 -15.50
C PHE A 310 -7.33 11.63 -15.87
N GLU A 311 -8.52 11.50 -16.44
CA GLU A 311 -9.40 12.67 -16.61
C GLU A 311 -10.10 12.93 -15.27
N PRO A 312 -9.99 14.13 -14.69
CA PRO A 312 -10.73 14.47 -13.47
C PRO A 312 -12.23 14.32 -13.76
N VAL A 313 -12.94 13.67 -12.87
CA VAL A 313 -14.41 13.60 -12.94
C VAL A 313 -14.93 15.04 -12.73
N VAL A 314 -15.45 15.64 -13.80
CA VAL A 314 -16.13 16.93 -13.70
C VAL A 314 -17.41 16.68 -12.90
N VAL A 315 -17.35 16.91 -11.60
CA VAL A 315 -18.55 16.91 -10.76
C VAL A 315 -19.41 18.07 -11.25
N ALA A 316 -20.57 17.76 -11.79
CA ALA A 316 -21.53 18.80 -12.18
C ALA A 316 -21.83 19.68 -10.95
N PRO A 317 -21.87 21.00 -11.10
CA PRO A 317 -22.20 21.88 -9.98
C PRO A 317 -23.55 21.44 -9.39
N PRO A 318 -23.71 21.51 -8.06
CA PRO A 318 -24.95 21.15 -7.43
C PRO A 318 -26.09 21.96 -8.08
N PRO A 319 -27.28 21.38 -8.23
CA PRO A 319 -28.43 22.10 -8.76
C PRO A 319 -28.65 23.37 -7.91
N PRO A 320 -29.08 24.48 -8.52
CA PRO A 320 -29.38 25.69 -7.77
C PRO A 320 -30.38 25.36 -6.65
N PRO A 321 -30.24 25.98 -5.47
CA PRO A 321 -31.15 25.75 -4.37
C PRO A 321 -32.60 26.05 -4.84
N ASP A 322 -33.52 25.21 -4.39
CA ASP A 322 -34.94 25.43 -4.66
C ASP A 322 -35.34 26.84 -4.25
N PRO A 323 -36.17 27.51 -5.06
CA PRO A 323 -36.60 28.87 -4.73
C PRO A 323 -37.30 28.84 -3.35
N GLU A 324 -36.87 29.75 -2.47
CA GLU A 324 -37.49 29.85 -1.14
C GLU A 324 -39.02 29.99 -1.29
N PRO A 325 -39.78 29.27 -0.44
CA PRO A 325 -41.22 29.33 -0.48
C PRO A 325 -41.66 30.80 -0.20
N VAL A 326 -42.34 31.41 -1.18
CA VAL A 326 -42.88 32.73 -1.06
C VAL A 326 -43.93 32.71 0.05
N ILE A 327 -43.57 33.23 1.21
CA ILE A 327 -44.51 33.42 2.31
C ILE A 327 -45.47 34.53 1.91
N PRO A 328 -46.80 34.24 1.74
CA PRO A 328 -47.73 35.31 1.38
C PRO A 328 -47.82 36.31 2.53
N ALA A 329 -47.76 37.61 2.18
CA ALA A 329 -47.85 38.70 3.12
C ALA A 329 -49.14 38.60 3.95
N PRO A 330 -49.12 38.89 5.27
CA PRO A 330 -50.30 38.84 6.12
C PRO A 330 -51.37 39.80 5.63
N ARG A 331 -52.58 39.28 5.39
CA ARG A 331 -53.73 40.12 4.97
C ARG A 331 -53.99 41.18 6.05
N SER A 332 -53.95 42.46 5.68
CA SER A 332 -54.28 43.60 6.52
C SER A 332 -55.71 43.43 7.07
N ARG A 333 -55.88 43.46 8.40
CA ARG A 333 -57.18 43.52 9.05
C ARG A 333 -57.88 44.81 8.64
N ARG A 334 -58.99 44.69 7.91
CA ARG A 334 -59.91 45.80 7.70
C ARG A 334 -60.45 46.29 9.07
N THR A 335 -60.12 47.49 9.45
CA THR A 335 -60.72 48.20 10.59
C THR A 335 -62.22 48.46 10.31
N ARG A 336 -63.05 47.85 11.16
CA ARG A 336 -64.48 48.13 11.18
C ARG A 336 -64.71 49.53 11.76
N THR A 337 -65.23 50.44 11.00
CA THR A 337 -65.74 51.77 11.45
C THR A 337 -66.95 51.55 12.36
N PRO A 338 -67.08 52.24 13.53
CA PRO A 338 -68.27 52.12 14.39
C PRO A 338 -69.41 52.88 13.71
N ARG A 339 -70.59 52.28 13.70
CA ARG A 339 -71.83 52.92 13.32
C ARG A 339 -72.32 53.83 14.50
N ALA A 340 -72.53 55.11 14.22
CA ALA A 340 -73.17 56.05 15.12
C ALA A 340 -74.67 55.70 15.30
N THR A 341 -75.11 55.66 16.53
CA THR A 341 -76.53 55.60 16.92
C THR A 341 -77.04 57.02 17.13
N SER A 342 -78.09 57.33 16.44
CA SER A 342 -79.09 58.41 16.82
C SER A 342 -80.37 57.74 17.10
#